data_8faeebe1ff3225ed926cf069a239c28a
#
_entry.id   8faeebe1ff3225ed926cf069a239c28a
#
_cell.length_a   1.000
_cell.length_b   1.000
_cell.length_c   1.000
_cell.angle_alpha   90.00
_cell.angle_beta   90.00
_cell.angle_gamma   90.00
#
_symmetry.space_group_name_H-M   'P 1'
#
loop_
_entity.id
_entity.type
_entity.pdbx_description
1 polymer ?
#
loop_
_entity_poly.entity_id
_entity_poly.type
_entity_poly.pdbx_seq_one_letter_code
_entity_poly.pdbx_strand_id
1 'polypeptide(L)'
;MAIDVVSDLITSSIVTALDVDAERKVVLEEIAMRDDDPSDLVHDLFSDTYYGDTAIGRPILGTIDSIKGMSRNTVFNYYKKKYLPQDLVVAVAGNIKHKRVVAMVEEALSRDNFLDELGAPVLRPNTPVKNSKQQSVGLLYKKSEQAHMFYGMEGVARADERRFAMGVLSAALGGGMSSRLFQEIREKRGLAYSVYAYAQQFAGSGVLGFYAGCNPTKAIEVVEIIRNVLSDVADNGMTHEEIERAKGAVRGSLVLSQEDSGSRMSRIGKNEIVYGQVMDFDDILKAISRVSATDIREIAGEFLVKTPTLALVGPFKNESKFEKVLAR
;
A
#
# COMPACT_ATOMS: atom_id res chain seq x y z
N MET A 1 29.28 2.05 14.34
CA MET A 1 29.07 0.84 13.51
C MET A 1 27.78 0.94 12.69
N ALA A 2 26.52 0.91 13.23
CA ALA A 2 25.31 0.93 12.38
C ALA A 2 25.23 2.17 11.47
N ILE A 3 25.34 3.38 12.03
CA ILE A 3 25.34 4.62 11.26
C ILE A 3 26.46 4.62 10.22
N ASP A 4 27.65 4.19 10.58
CA ASP A 4 28.81 4.14 9.73
C ASP A 4 28.58 3.22 8.51
N VAL A 5 28.12 1.98 8.75
CA VAL A 5 27.84 1.01 7.68
C VAL A 5 26.72 1.49 6.75
N VAL A 6 25.61 2.00 7.32
CA VAL A 6 24.48 2.48 6.50
C VAL A 6 24.87 3.72 5.69
N SER A 7 25.66 4.63 6.27
CA SER A 7 26.16 5.81 5.55
C SER A 7 27.10 5.40 4.41
N ASP A 8 28.02 4.48 4.64
CA ASP A 8 28.93 3.96 3.61
C ASP A 8 28.17 3.33 2.43
N LEU A 9 27.16 2.51 2.72
CA LEU A 9 26.27 1.93 1.69
C LEU A 9 25.57 3.00 0.84
N ILE A 10 25.24 4.14 1.42
CA ILE A 10 24.53 5.21 0.72
C ILE A 10 25.49 6.12 -0.06
N THR A 11 26.63 6.47 0.52
CA THR A 11 27.54 7.47 -0.06
C THR A 11 28.58 6.86 -1.00
N SER A 12 29.01 5.62 -0.75
CA SER A 12 30.22 5.04 -1.35
C SER A 12 29.97 3.75 -2.12
N SER A 13 28.69 3.46 -2.47
CA SER A 13 28.34 2.25 -3.25
C SER A 13 29.06 2.21 -4.60
N ILE A 14 29.82 1.13 -4.83
CA ILE A 14 30.62 0.94 -6.05
C ILE A 14 29.76 0.48 -7.24
N VAL A 15 28.74 -0.31 -6.98
CA VAL A 15 27.84 -0.90 -7.98
C VAL A 15 28.65 -1.53 -9.13
N THR A 16 29.28 -2.67 -8.91
CA THR A 16 30.08 -3.34 -9.95
C THR A 16 29.18 -4.05 -10.97
N ALA A 17 29.73 -4.37 -12.16
CA ALA A 17 28.99 -5.15 -13.15
C ALA A 17 28.65 -6.56 -12.63
N LEU A 18 29.57 -7.16 -11.85
CA LEU A 18 29.34 -8.49 -11.25
C LEU A 18 28.19 -8.48 -10.25
N ASP A 19 28.09 -7.42 -9.42
CA ASP A 19 27.00 -7.28 -8.45
C ASP A 19 25.66 -7.13 -9.17
N VAL A 20 25.59 -6.28 -10.21
CA VAL A 20 24.37 -6.10 -11.01
C VAL A 20 23.97 -7.40 -11.71
N ASP A 21 24.90 -8.19 -12.22
CA ASP A 21 24.60 -9.46 -12.86
C ASP A 21 24.17 -10.54 -11.86
N ALA A 22 24.72 -10.51 -10.64
CA ALA A 22 24.29 -11.38 -9.56
C ALA A 22 22.86 -11.03 -9.10
N GLU A 23 22.62 -9.75 -8.81
CA GLU A 23 21.32 -9.23 -8.36
C GLU A 23 20.23 -9.42 -9.42
N ARG A 24 20.55 -9.26 -10.71
CA ARG A 24 19.64 -9.54 -11.82
C ARG A 24 19.03 -10.94 -11.73
N LYS A 25 19.81 -11.96 -11.37
CA LYS A 25 19.33 -13.33 -11.20
C LYS A 25 18.38 -13.44 -10.03
N VAL A 26 18.69 -12.76 -8.92
CA VAL A 26 17.83 -12.72 -7.73
C VAL A 26 16.49 -12.07 -8.08
N VAL A 27 16.49 -10.90 -8.72
CA VAL A 27 15.25 -10.20 -9.12
C VAL A 27 14.41 -11.03 -10.12
N LEU A 28 15.03 -11.78 -11.02
CA LEU A 28 14.32 -12.68 -11.92
C LEU A 28 13.65 -13.84 -11.18
N GLU A 29 14.29 -14.37 -10.12
CA GLU A 29 13.68 -15.36 -9.23
C GLU A 29 12.53 -14.75 -8.38
N GLU A 30 12.68 -13.50 -7.91
CA GLU A 30 11.60 -12.79 -7.21
C GLU A 30 10.37 -12.59 -8.13
N ILE A 31 10.59 -12.26 -9.41
CA ILE A 31 9.51 -12.18 -10.40
C ILE A 31 8.84 -13.54 -10.56
N ALA A 32 9.61 -14.62 -10.66
CA ALA A 32 9.07 -15.97 -10.78
C ALA A 32 8.26 -16.36 -9.53
N MET A 33 8.77 -16.06 -8.33
CA MET A 33 8.05 -16.31 -7.06
C MET A 33 6.73 -15.53 -6.99
N ARG A 34 6.73 -14.24 -7.36
CA ARG A 34 5.51 -13.43 -7.45
C ARG A 34 4.54 -14.02 -8.47
N ASP A 35 5.03 -14.40 -9.64
CA ASP A 35 4.20 -14.97 -10.72
C ASP A 35 3.59 -16.31 -10.30
N ASP A 36 4.21 -17.03 -9.37
CA ASP A 36 3.69 -18.28 -8.82
C ASP A 36 2.67 -18.08 -7.69
N ASP A 37 2.61 -16.91 -7.08
CA ASP A 37 1.63 -16.58 -6.03
C ASP A 37 0.42 -15.80 -6.59
N PRO A 38 -0.75 -16.43 -6.77
CA PRO A 38 -1.95 -15.76 -7.26
C PRO A 38 -2.46 -14.67 -6.32
N SER A 39 -2.14 -14.73 -5.03
CA SER A 39 -2.55 -13.71 -4.05
C SER A 39 -1.77 -12.41 -4.23
N ASP A 40 -0.50 -12.47 -4.62
CA ASP A 40 0.31 -11.30 -4.94
C ASP A 40 -0.02 -10.76 -6.33
N LEU A 41 -0.15 -11.66 -7.31
CA LEU A 41 -0.49 -11.29 -8.68
C LEU A 41 -1.78 -10.49 -8.82
N VAL A 42 -2.79 -10.76 -7.99
CA VAL A 42 -4.07 -10.05 -8.09
C VAL A 42 -3.95 -8.57 -7.73
N HIS A 43 -3.00 -8.22 -6.86
CA HIS A 43 -2.73 -6.82 -6.50
C HIS A 43 -2.00 -6.07 -7.62
N ASP A 44 -1.03 -6.70 -8.27
CA ASP A 44 -0.35 -6.14 -9.43
C ASP A 44 -1.34 -5.98 -10.60
N LEU A 45 -2.16 -7.00 -10.86
CA LEU A 45 -3.21 -6.96 -11.88
C LEU A 45 -4.22 -5.84 -11.62
N PHE A 46 -4.62 -5.66 -10.36
CA PHE A 46 -5.50 -4.54 -9.99
C PHE A 46 -4.83 -3.19 -10.27
N SER A 47 -3.57 -3.02 -9.88
CA SER A 47 -2.84 -1.78 -10.08
C SER A 47 -2.72 -1.43 -11.56
N ASP A 48 -2.39 -2.40 -12.40
CA ASP A 48 -2.34 -2.23 -13.86
C ASP A 48 -3.72 -1.91 -14.45
N THR A 49 -4.75 -2.65 -14.04
CA THR A 49 -6.13 -2.45 -14.54
C THR A 49 -6.71 -1.10 -14.14
N TYR A 50 -6.47 -0.67 -12.89
CA TYR A 50 -7.03 0.56 -12.32
C TYR A 50 -6.25 1.80 -12.72
N TYR A 51 -4.92 1.75 -12.64
CA TYR A 51 -4.04 2.90 -12.89
C TYR A 51 -3.44 2.93 -14.29
N GLY A 52 -3.47 1.82 -15.04
CA GLY A 52 -2.91 1.72 -16.39
C GLY A 52 -1.42 2.09 -16.43
N ASP A 53 -0.99 2.72 -17.54
CA ASP A 53 0.41 3.14 -17.73
C ASP A 53 0.75 4.42 -16.92
N THR A 54 0.55 4.35 -15.63
CA THR A 54 1.01 5.37 -14.68
C THR A 54 2.14 4.80 -13.80
N ALA A 55 2.84 5.65 -13.06
CA ALA A 55 3.88 5.21 -12.14
C ALA A 55 3.35 4.26 -11.04
N ILE A 56 2.07 4.39 -10.66
CA ILE A 56 1.44 3.55 -9.63
C ILE A 56 0.96 2.22 -10.23
N GLY A 57 0.59 2.20 -11.50
CA GLY A 57 0.10 1.00 -12.19
C GLY A 57 1.20 0.00 -12.57
N ARG A 58 2.47 0.43 -12.58
CA ARG A 58 3.59 -0.45 -12.97
C ARG A 58 4.01 -1.36 -11.82
N PRO A 59 4.32 -2.63 -12.10
CA PRO A 59 4.81 -3.56 -11.07
C PRO A 59 6.16 -3.08 -10.50
N ILE A 60 6.33 -3.18 -9.17
CA ILE A 60 7.54 -2.72 -8.47
C ILE A 60 8.78 -3.48 -8.93
N LEU A 61 8.67 -4.79 -9.16
CA LEU A 61 9.76 -5.63 -9.67
C LEU A 61 10.08 -5.39 -11.15
N GLY A 62 9.27 -4.59 -11.85
CA GLY A 62 9.39 -4.42 -13.29
C GLY A 62 8.94 -5.64 -14.07
N THR A 63 9.48 -5.78 -15.30
CA THR A 63 9.24 -6.92 -16.18
C THR A 63 10.52 -7.70 -16.43
N ILE A 64 10.40 -8.97 -16.81
CA ILE A 64 11.54 -9.82 -17.18
C ILE A 64 12.45 -9.12 -18.21
N ASP A 65 11.85 -8.48 -19.23
CA ASP A 65 12.61 -7.79 -20.27
C ASP A 65 13.34 -6.55 -19.74
N SER A 66 12.68 -5.76 -18.87
CA SER A 66 13.31 -4.58 -18.26
C SER A 66 14.49 -4.96 -17.38
N ILE A 67 14.36 -6.05 -16.60
CA ILE A 67 15.44 -6.53 -15.73
C ILE A 67 16.59 -7.14 -16.54
N LYS A 68 16.29 -7.95 -17.56
CA LYS A 68 17.33 -8.51 -18.46
C LYS A 68 18.10 -7.44 -19.21
N GLY A 69 17.41 -6.37 -19.64
CA GLY A 69 18.01 -5.27 -20.40
C GLY A 69 18.72 -4.21 -19.55
N MET A 70 18.59 -4.24 -18.23
CA MET A 70 19.12 -3.21 -17.35
C MET A 70 20.65 -3.30 -17.23
N SER A 71 21.35 -2.26 -17.65
CA SER A 71 22.82 -2.22 -17.62
C SER A 71 23.33 -1.70 -16.27
N ARG A 72 24.58 -2.06 -15.92
CA ARG A 72 25.31 -1.48 -14.76
C ARG A 72 25.26 0.06 -14.79
N ASN A 73 25.46 0.66 -15.93
CA ASN A 73 25.47 2.12 -16.06
C ASN A 73 24.09 2.73 -15.79
N THR A 74 23.01 2.06 -16.17
CA THR A 74 21.62 2.49 -15.84
C THR A 74 21.42 2.52 -14.34
N VAL A 75 21.81 1.46 -13.62
CA VAL A 75 21.69 1.37 -12.16
C VAL A 75 22.55 2.41 -11.47
N PHE A 76 23.83 2.54 -11.87
CA PHE A 76 24.76 3.48 -11.27
C PHE A 76 24.36 4.95 -11.48
N ASN A 77 23.90 5.30 -12.69
CA ASN A 77 23.41 6.65 -12.99
C ASN A 77 22.16 6.98 -12.19
N TYR A 78 21.25 6.01 -11.99
CA TYR A 78 20.09 6.18 -11.13
C TYR A 78 20.52 6.44 -9.67
N TYR A 79 21.45 5.62 -9.14
CA TYR A 79 22.00 5.81 -7.81
C TYR A 79 22.58 7.22 -7.65
N LYS A 80 23.50 7.64 -8.53
CA LYS A 80 24.11 8.99 -8.48
C LYS A 80 23.09 10.13 -8.61
N LYS A 81 22.01 9.92 -9.32
CA LYS A 81 20.97 10.96 -9.52
C LYS A 81 19.97 11.05 -8.37
N LYS A 82 19.76 9.96 -7.62
CA LYS A 82 18.66 9.85 -6.66
C LYS A 82 19.08 9.79 -5.19
N TYR A 83 20.30 9.37 -4.93
CA TYR A 83 20.82 9.31 -3.57
C TYR A 83 21.61 10.57 -3.27
N LEU A 84 20.88 11.69 -3.16
CA LEU A 84 21.45 13.01 -2.93
C LEU A 84 21.25 13.43 -1.46
N PRO A 85 22.17 14.21 -0.87
CA PRO A 85 22.10 14.56 0.55
C PRO A 85 20.81 15.32 0.91
N GLN A 86 20.30 16.18 0.03
CA GLN A 86 19.04 16.91 0.25
C GLN A 86 17.78 16.03 0.23
N ASP A 87 17.87 14.83 -0.34
CA ASP A 87 16.74 13.90 -0.41
C ASP A 87 16.80 12.83 0.70
N LEU A 88 17.82 12.91 1.58
CA LEU A 88 18.06 11.92 2.61
C LEU A 88 17.39 12.28 3.94
N VAL A 89 16.67 11.33 4.51
CA VAL A 89 16.15 11.42 5.88
C VAL A 89 16.74 10.31 6.72
N VAL A 90 17.41 10.68 7.81
CA VAL A 90 17.98 9.74 8.76
C VAL A 90 17.09 9.64 10.00
N ALA A 91 16.46 8.50 10.20
CA ALA A 91 15.64 8.22 11.37
C ALA A 91 16.29 7.16 12.25
N VAL A 92 16.36 7.42 13.54
CA VAL A 92 16.93 6.50 14.52
C VAL A 92 16.03 6.44 15.76
N ALA A 93 15.73 5.24 16.23
CA ALA A 93 14.95 5.04 17.46
C ALA A 93 15.67 4.01 18.36
N GLY A 94 15.59 4.23 19.68
CA GLY A 94 16.19 3.36 20.68
C GLY A 94 16.73 4.13 21.88
N ASN A 95 17.59 3.51 22.67
CA ASN A 95 18.26 4.16 23.81
C ASN A 95 19.46 5.00 23.31
N ILE A 96 19.17 6.18 22.76
CA ILE A 96 20.15 7.06 22.11
C ILE A 96 20.13 8.47 22.71
N LYS A 97 21.22 9.21 22.48
CA LYS A 97 21.30 10.66 22.75
C LYS A 97 21.34 11.37 21.39
N HIS A 98 20.32 12.18 21.11
CA HIS A 98 20.13 12.87 19.82
C HIS A 98 21.40 13.59 19.33
N LYS A 99 22.00 14.46 20.16
CA LYS A 99 23.22 15.19 19.81
C LYS A 99 24.37 14.27 19.37
N ARG A 100 24.51 13.10 20.02
CA ARG A 100 25.56 12.14 19.66
C ARG A 100 25.26 11.48 18.31
N VAL A 101 23.99 11.16 18.05
CA VAL A 101 23.56 10.59 16.75
C VAL A 101 23.82 11.59 15.64
N VAL A 102 23.42 12.86 15.82
CA VAL A 102 23.67 13.93 14.84
C VAL A 102 25.16 14.02 14.50
N ALA A 103 26.03 14.13 15.50
CA ALA A 103 27.48 14.22 15.28
C ALA A 103 28.05 12.99 14.53
N MET A 104 27.56 11.78 14.85
CA MET A 104 27.96 10.55 14.16
C MET A 104 27.48 10.49 12.70
N VAL A 105 26.28 11.01 12.43
CA VAL A 105 25.73 11.10 11.06
C VAL A 105 26.50 12.13 10.25
N GLU A 106 26.75 13.31 10.81
CA GLU A 106 27.54 14.37 10.17
C GLU A 106 28.95 13.88 9.83
N GLU A 107 29.64 13.22 10.77
CA GLU A 107 30.97 12.63 10.54
C GLU A 107 30.93 11.57 9.43
N ALA A 108 29.93 10.68 9.45
CA ALA A 108 29.83 9.59 8.48
C ALA A 108 29.46 10.08 7.06
N LEU A 109 28.58 11.08 6.94
CA LEU A 109 28.14 11.62 5.65
C LEU A 109 29.10 12.68 5.08
N SER A 110 30.02 13.24 5.90
CA SER A 110 31.05 14.17 5.39
C SER A 110 32.17 13.48 4.62
N ARG A 111 32.18 12.16 4.60
CA ARG A 111 33.16 11.38 3.81
C ARG A 111 32.88 11.58 2.32
N ASP A 112 33.94 11.55 1.54
CA ASP A 112 33.87 11.67 0.06
C ASP A 112 33.12 12.93 -0.44
N ASN A 113 33.10 13.99 0.38
CA ASN A 113 32.45 15.28 0.05
C ASN A 113 30.94 15.15 -0.24
N PHE A 114 30.27 14.13 0.29
CA PHE A 114 28.85 13.88 0.02
C PHE A 114 27.95 15.05 0.44
N LEU A 115 28.28 15.76 1.52
CA LEU A 115 27.51 16.91 1.99
C LEU A 115 27.82 18.23 1.25
N ASP A 116 28.89 18.29 0.43
CA ASP A 116 29.28 19.50 -0.27
C ASP A 116 28.29 19.90 -1.38
N GLU A 117 27.51 18.96 -1.88
CA GLU A 117 26.45 19.16 -2.87
C GLU A 117 25.07 19.41 -2.25
N LEU A 118 25.01 19.91 -1.03
CA LEU A 118 23.75 20.08 -0.29
C LEU A 118 22.88 21.16 -0.94
N GLY A 119 21.82 20.74 -1.62
CA GLY A 119 20.78 21.57 -2.19
C GLY A 119 19.57 21.73 -1.26
N ALA A 120 18.58 22.50 -1.69
CA ALA A 120 17.30 22.55 -0.99
C ALA A 120 16.50 21.25 -1.24
N PRO A 121 15.84 20.68 -0.21
CA PRO A 121 14.97 19.52 -0.40
C PRO A 121 13.89 19.80 -1.46
N VAL A 122 13.72 18.87 -2.38
CA VAL A 122 12.67 18.98 -3.40
C VAL A 122 11.39 18.37 -2.85
N LEU A 123 10.42 19.23 -2.53
CA LEU A 123 9.09 18.77 -2.12
C LEU A 123 8.44 17.97 -3.26
N ARG A 124 7.94 16.78 -2.95
CA ARG A 124 7.21 15.97 -3.92
C ARG A 124 5.85 16.61 -4.20
N PRO A 125 5.51 16.88 -5.46
CA PRO A 125 4.22 17.48 -5.79
C PRO A 125 3.08 16.48 -5.49
N ASN A 126 2.01 16.95 -4.87
CA ASN A 126 0.74 16.23 -4.74
C ASN A 126 -0.06 16.35 -6.04
N THR A 127 0.49 15.88 -7.14
CA THR A 127 -0.20 15.94 -8.44
C THR A 127 -1.23 14.81 -8.50
N PRO A 128 -2.51 15.12 -8.76
CA PRO A 128 -3.52 14.09 -8.94
C PRO A 128 -3.13 13.13 -10.06
N VAL A 129 -3.21 11.84 -9.79
CA VAL A 129 -3.00 10.81 -10.80
C VAL A 129 -4.31 10.66 -11.56
N LYS A 130 -4.31 11.06 -12.83
CA LYS A 130 -5.45 10.76 -13.73
C LYS A 130 -5.34 9.30 -14.16
N ASN A 131 -6.36 8.53 -13.83
CA ASN A 131 -6.47 7.16 -14.31
C ASN A 131 -6.62 7.17 -15.83
N SER A 132 -5.68 6.57 -16.54
CA SER A 132 -5.65 6.59 -18.02
C SER A 132 -6.57 5.54 -18.65
N LYS A 133 -6.90 4.48 -17.94
CA LYS A 133 -7.80 3.40 -18.36
C LYS A 133 -8.53 2.83 -17.16
N GLN A 134 -9.80 3.14 -17.01
CA GLN A 134 -10.66 2.39 -16.10
C GLN A 134 -11.26 1.20 -16.87
N GLN A 135 -10.64 0.03 -16.75
CA GLN A 135 -11.30 -1.22 -17.08
C GLN A 135 -12.09 -1.65 -15.84
N SER A 136 -13.31 -2.11 -16.03
CA SER A 136 -14.13 -2.60 -14.92
C SER A 136 -13.63 -3.95 -14.38
N VAL A 137 -13.03 -4.79 -15.23
CA VAL A 137 -12.53 -6.12 -14.89
C VAL A 137 -11.17 -6.36 -15.50
N GLY A 138 -10.18 -6.73 -14.67
CA GLY A 138 -8.90 -7.31 -15.07
C GLY A 138 -8.93 -8.81 -14.79
N LEU A 139 -8.63 -9.64 -15.79
CA LEU A 139 -8.65 -11.09 -15.67
C LEU A 139 -7.32 -11.71 -16.07
N LEU A 140 -6.73 -12.50 -15.15
CA LEU A 140 -5.58 -13.32 -15.43
C LEU A 140 -5.93 -14.80 -15.23
N TYR A 141 -5.88 -15.56 -16.34
CA TYR A 141 -6.10 -17.00 -16.26
C TYR A 141 -4.91 -17.69 -15.57
N LYS A 142 -5.19 -18.39 -14.47
CA LYS A 142 -4.23 -19.27 -13.81
C LYS A 142 -4.96 -20.52 -13.33
N LYS A 143 -4.39 -21.70 -13.63
CA LYS A 143 -4.90 -22.97 -13.11
C LYS A 143 -4.50 -23.06 -11.63
N SER A 144 -5.43 -22.75 -10.74
CA SER A 144 -5.25 -22.75 -9.28
C SER A 144 -6.46 -23.34 -8.56
N GLU A 145 -6.24 -23.85 -7.36
CA GLU A 145 -7.31 -24.39 -6.50
C GLU A 145 -8.23 -23.28 -5.96
N GLN A 146 -7.70 -22.06 -5.81
CA GLN A 146 -8.45 -20.89 -5.37
C GLN A 146 -8.50 -19.83 -6.47
N ALA A 147 -9.56 -19.04 -6.46
CA ALA A 147 -9.64 -17.77 -7.15
C ALA A 147 -9.28 -16.66 -6.16
N HIS A 148 -8.43 -15.76 -6.61
CA HIS A 148 -8.04 -14.57 -5.87
C HIS A 148 -8.65 -13.36 -6.54
N MET A 149 -9.29 -12.51 -5.75
CA MET A 149 -9.96 -11.33 -6.25
C MET A 149 -9.59 -10.10 -5.44
N PHE A 150 -9.49 -8.99 -6.13
CA PHE A 150 -9.35 -7.68 -5.52
C PHE A 150 -10.39 -6.74 -6.11
N TYR A 151 -11.34 -6.34 -5.27
CA TYR A 151 -12.41 -5.39 -5.60
C TYR A 151 -12.00 -4.03 -5.05
N GLY A 152 -11.69 -3.07 -5.91
CA GLY A 152 -11.17 -1.79 -5.47
C GLY A 152 -11.86 -0.62 -6.14
N MET A 153 -11.85 0.51 -5.45
CA MET A 153 -12.39 1.77 -5.92
C MET A 153 -11.53 2.93 -5.45
N GLU A 154 -11.83 4.11 -5.95
CA GLU A 154 -11.17 5.33 -5.50
C GLU A 154 -11.28 5.50 -3.99
N GLY A 155 -10.17 5.88 -3.38
CA GLY A 155 -10.07 6.26 -1.99
C GLY A 155 -9.46 7.66 -1.85
N VAL A 156 -9.21 8.08 -0.62
CA VAL A 156 -8.64 9.39 -0.34
C VAL A 156 -7.13 9.42 -0.57
N ALA A 157 -6.63 10.54 -1.08
CA ALA A 157 -5.19 10.77 -1.18
C ALA A 157 -4.57 10.99 0.22
N ARG A 158 -3.25 10.86 0.30
CA ARG A 158 -2.48 10.89 1.55
C ARG A 158 -2.62 12.18 2.35
N ALA A 159 -2.72 13.33 1.67
CA ALA A 159 -2.87 14.64 2.32
C ALA A 159 -4.32 14.97 2.73
N ASP A 160 -5.29 14.13 2.38
CA ASP A 160 -6.70 14.33 2.72
C ASP A 160 -6.92 14.04 4.22
N GLU A 161 -7.50 14.98 4.95
CA GLU A 161 -7.80 14.83 6.37
C GLU A 161 -8.80 13.68 6.65
N ARG A 162 -9.64 13.34 5.68
CA ARG A 162 -10.60 12.23 5.77
C ARG A 162 -9.93 10.85 5.78
N ARG A 163 -8.59 10.77 5.63
CA ARG A 163 -7.82 9.51 5.71
C ARG A 163 -8.05 8.74 7.00
N PHE A 164 -8.33 9.42 8.11
CA PHE A 164 -8.63 8.77 9.39
C PHE A 164 -9.99 8.09 9.37
N ALA A 165 -11.01 8.75 8.83
CA ALA A 165 -12.33 8.17 8.64
C ALA A 165 -12.30 7.00 7.64
N MET A 166 -11.56 7.15 6.53
CA MET A 166 -11.33 6.07 5.56
C MET A 166 -10.63 4.86 6.20
N GLY A 167 -9.65 5.09 7.06
CA GLY A 167 -8.97 4.03 7.81
C GLY A 167 -9.91 3.27 8.76
N VAL A 168 -10.76 3.99 9.48
CA VAL A 168 -11.77 3.40 10.37
C VAL A 168 -12.83 2.63 9.56
N LEU A 169 -13.33 3.19 8.45
CA LEU A 169 -14.27 2.52 7.55
C LEU A 169 -13.66 1.22 6.99
N SER A 170 -12.45 1.28 6.49
CA SER A 170 -11.71 0.11 6.00
C SER A 170 -11.56 -0.97 7.08
N ALA A 171 -11.19 -0.58 8.30
CA ALA A 171 -11.07 -1.51 9.43
C ALA A 171 -12.41 -2.15 9.81
N ALA A 172 -13.50 -1.37 9.79
CA ALA A 172 -14.83 -1.87 10.08
C ALA A 172 -15.36 -2.83 9.01
N LEU A 173 -15.00 -2.58 7.73
CA LEU A 173 -15.40 -3.43 6.61
C LEU A 173 -14.58 -4.73 6.52
N GLY A 174 -13.26 -4.69 6.74
CA GLY A 174 -12.41 -5.86 6.52
C GLY A 174 -11.11 -5.90 7.34
N GLY A 175 -11.02 -5.16 8.46
CA GLY A 175 -9.80 -5.07 9.27
C GLY A 175 -9.57 -6.22 10.26
N GLY A 176 -10.40 -7.26 10.27
CA GLY A 176 -10.23 -8.39 11.19
C GLY A 176 -11.46 -9.28 11.29
N MET A 177 -11.42 -10.27 12.19
CA MET A 177 -12.46 -11.30 12.33
C MET A 177 -13.85 -10.75 12.67
N SER A 178 -13.96 -9.60 13.32
CA SER A 178 -15.24 -8.97 13.66
C SER A 178 -15.72 -7.96 12.60
N SER A 179 -14.99 -7.80 11.50
CA SER A 179 -15.37 -6.91 10.40
C SER A 179 -16.53 -7.46 9.59
N ARG A 180 -17.28 -6.56 8.95
CA ARG A 180 -18.55 -6.93 8.29
C ARG A 180 -18.34 -7.95 7.16
N LEU A 181 -17.35 -7.77 6.29
CA LEU A 181 -17.07 -8.70 5.20
C LEU A 181 -16.56 -10.06 5.69
N PHE A 182 -15.72 -10.06 6.71
CA PHE A 182 -15.25 -11.32 7.30
C PHE A 182 -16.43 -12.12 7.88
N GLN A 183 -17.33 -11.46 8.60
CA GLN A 183 -18.52 -12.10 9.16
C GLN A 183 -19.46 -12.60 8.05
N GLU A 184 -19.72 -11.80 7.01
CA GLU A 184 -20.64 -12.17 5.95
C GLU A 184 -20.12 -13.26 5.02
N ILE A 185 -18.84 -13.24 4.67
CA ILE A 185 -18.24 -14.15 3.67
C ILE A 185 -17.69 -15.40 4.32
N ARG A 186 -16.90 -15.24 5.42
CA ARG A 186 -16.23 -16.37 6.04
C ARG A 186 -17.06 -17.03 7.13
N GLU A 187 -17.49 -16.29 8.16
CA GLU A 187 -18.12 -16.90 9.34
C GLU A 187 -19.53 -17.43 9.02
N LYS A 188 -20.37 -16.64 8.38
CA LYS A 188 -21.77 -17.02 8.12
C LYS A 188 -21.93 -17.98 6.94
N ARG A 189 -21.06 -17.90 5.92
CA ARG A 189 -21.24 -18.63 4.66
C ARG A 189 -20.10 -19.59 4.32
N GLY A 190 -18.93 -19.47 4.96
CA GLY A 190 -17.76 -20.34 4.70
C GLY A 190 -17.23 -20.26 3.27
N LEU A 191 -17.40 -19.09 2.60
CA LEU A 191 -17.11 -18.97 1.17
C LEU A 191 -15.63 -18.68 0.89
N ALA A 192 -14.93 -18.04 1.82
CA ALA A 192 -13.53 -17.68 1.67
C ALA A 192 -12.77 -17.88 2.97
N TYR A 193 -11.52 -18.32 2.87
CA TYR A 193 -10.63 -18.42 4.04
C TYR A 193 -10.03 -17.07 4.41
N SER A 194 -9.65 -16.30 3.42
CA SER A 194 -9.04 -14.98 3.60
C SER A 194 -9.91 -13.91 2.99
N VAL A 195 -10.33 -12.94 3.82
CA VAL A 195 -11.08 -11.75 3.44
C VAL A 195 -10.54 -10.58 4.25
N TYR A 196 -10.12 -9.52 3.57
CA TYR A 196 -9.66 -8.30 4.23
C TYR A 196 -9.91 -7.05 3.38
N ALA A 197 -9.87 -5.89 4.03
CA ALA A 197 -9.92 -4.59 3.39
C ALA A 197 -8.71 -3.74 3.82
N TYR A 198 -8.28 -2.87 2.93
CA TYR A 198 -7.31 -1.84 3.27
C TYR A 198 -7.52 -0.57 2.44
N ALA A 199 -7.12 0.55 3.01
CA ALA A 199 -7.06 1.82 2.32
C ALA A 199 -5.60 2.16 2.02
N GLN A 200 -5.25 2.24 0.75
CA GLN A 200 -3.92 2.65 0.30
C GLN A 200 -3.94 4.10 -0.15
N GLN A 201 -2.98 4.89 0.33
CA GLN A 201 -2.93 6.33 0.10
C GLN A 201 -1.62 6.71 -0.57
N PHE A 202 -1.72 7.28 -1.77
CA PHE A 202 -0.61 7.86 -2.51
C PHE A 202 -0.63 9.39 -2.42
N ALA A 203 0.41 10.05 -2.91
CA ALA A 203 0.50 11.53 -2.88
C ALA A 203 -0.67 12.19 -3.61
N GLY A 204 -1.07 11.69 -4.77
CA GLY A 204 -2.12 12.27 -5.61
C GLY A 204 -3.32 11.35 -5.87
N SER A 205 -3.44 10.23 -5.16
CA SER A 205 -4.53 9.25 -5.35
C SER A 205 -4.70 8.38 -4.10
N GLY A 206 -5.78 7.61 -4.06
CA GLY A 206 -5.99 6.57 -3.06
C GLY A 206 -6.85 5.44 -3.60
N VAL A 207 -6.80 4.30 -2.93
CA VAL A 207 -7.64 3.13 -3.21
C VAL A 207 -8.21 2.61 -1.90
N LEU A 208 -9.50 2.33 -1.89
CA LEU A 208 -10.14 1.46 -0.91
C LEU A 208 -10.36 0.11 -1.58
N GLY A 209 -9.74 -0.93 -1.05
CA GLY A 209 -9.73 -2.25 -1.66
C GLY A 209 -10.14 -3.37 -0.73
N PHE A 210 -10.73 -4.41 -1.33
CA PHE A 210 -11.28 -5.60 -0.67
C PHE A 210 -10.74 -6.84 -1.37
N TYR A 211 -10.00 -7.63 -0.64
CA TYR A 211 -9.45 -8.89 -1.13
C TYR A 211 -10.29 -10.06 -0.62
N ALA A 212 -10.45 -11.08 -1.48
CA ALA A 212 -10.96 -12.38 -1.08
C ALA A 212 -10.30 -13.52 -1.87
N GLY A 213 -9.93 -14.58 -1.14
CA GLY A 213 -9.48 -15.85 -1.72
C GLY A 213 -10.53 -16.94 -1.48
N CYS A 214 -11.11 -17.49 -2.55
CA CYS A 214 -12.23 -18.42 -2.45
C CYS A 214 -12.18 -19.56 -3.48
N ASN A 215 -13.07 -20.54 -3.36
CA ASN A 215 -13.25 -21.52 -4.42
C ASN A 215 -13.72 -20.84 -5.71
N PRO A 216 -13.14 -21.16 -6.89
CA PRO A 216 -13.50 -20.52 -8.16
C PRO A 216 -15.00 -20.60 -8.50
N THR A 217 -15.70 -21.66 -8.09
CA THR A 217 -17.15 -21.80 -8.31
C THR A 217 -17.99 -20.83 -7.47
N LYS A 218 -17.39 -20.24 -6.43
CA LYS A 218 -18.01 -19.29 -5.50
C LYS A 218 -17.64 -17.84 -5.77
N ALA A 219 -16.74 -17.57 -6.70
CA ALA A 219 -16.20 -16.23 -6.95
C ALA A 219 -17.30 -15.20 -7.26
N ILE A 220 -18.28 -15.53 -8.07
CA ILE A 220 -19.43 -14.64 -8.39
C ILE A 220 -20.22 -14.30 -7.12
N GLU A 221 -20.55 -15.30 -6.32
CA GLU A 221 -21.31 -15.13 -5.07
C GLU A 221 -20.55 -14.21 -4.09
N VAL A 222 -19.23 -14.37 -3.98
CA VAL A 222 -18.38 -13.52 -3.13
C VAL A 222 -18.37 -12.07 -3.62
N VAL A 223 -18.24 -11.82 -4.93
CA VAL A 223 -18.30 -10.46 -5.50
C VAL A 223 -19.68 -9.82 -5.25
N GLU A 224 -20.77 -10.57 -5.41
CA GLU A 224 -22.13 -10.08 -5.12
C GLU A 224 -22.30 -9.71 -3.63
N ILE A 225 -21.75 -10.51 -2.72
CA ILE A 225 -21.78 -10.20 -1.28
C ILE A 225 -20.99 -8.93 -0.97
N ILE A 226 -19.75 -8.80 -1.50
CA ILE A 226 -18.94 -7.58 -1.31
C ILE A 226 -19.76 -6.37 -1.77
N ARG A 227 -20.27 -6.39 -3.01
CA ARG A 227 -21.06 -5.28 -3.56
C ARG A 227 -22.27 -4.94 -2.69
N ASN A 228 -23.06 -5.95 -2.28
CA ASN A 228 -24.25 -5.73 -1.48
C ASN A 228 -23.94 -5.15 -0.09
N VAL A 229 -22.85 -5.62 0.54
CA VAL A 229 -22.39 -5.07 1.82
C VAL A 229 -21.94 -3.61 1.65
N LEU A 230 -21.21 -3.28 0.58
CA LEU A 230 -20.77 -1.91 0.32
C LEU A 230 -21.97 -0.99 0.02
N SER A 231 -22.96 -1.44 -0.77
CA SER A 231 -24.20 -0.69 -1.02
C SER A 231 -24.96 -0.45 0.27
N ASP A 232 -25.13 -1.48 1.11
CA ASP A 232 -25.82 -1.32 2.41
C ASP A 232 -25.12 -0.30 3.30
N VAL A 233 -23.78 -0.31 3.33
CA VAL A 233 -23.02 0.68 4.12
C VAL A 233 -23.09 2.08 3.52
N ALA A 234 -23.14 2.21 2.20
CA ALA A 234 -23.34 3.51 1.55
C ALA A 234 -24.72 4.12 1.88
N ASP A 235 -25.76 3.30 1.87
CA ASP A 235 -27.16 3.72 2.10
C ASP A 235 -27.47 3.92 3.59
N ASN A 236 -27.07 2.98 4.43
CA ASN A 236 -27.50 2.89 5.83
C ASN A 236 -26.39 3.27 6.83
N GLY A 237 -25.13 3.36 6.38
CA GLY A 237 -23.97 3.58 7.24
C GLY A 237 -23.56 2.32 8.01
N MET A 238 -22.73 2.54 9.03
CA MET A 238 -22.30 1.51 9.98
C MET A 238 -22.89 1.75 11.35
N THR A 239 -23.10 0.68 12.11
CA THR A 239 -23.58 0.79 13.49
C THR A 239 -22.52 1.44 14.39
N HIS A 240 -22.96 2.08 15.45
CA HIS A 240 -22.04 2.67 16.45
C HIS A 240 -21.05 1.63 17.00
N GLU A 241 -21.52 0.43 17.24
CA GLU A 241 -20.70 -0.67 17.75
C GLU A 241 -19.60 -1.11 16.77
N GLU A 242 -19.89 -1.19 15.47
CA GLU A 242 -18.88 -1.49 14.43
C GLU A 242 -17.83 -0.40 14.34
N ILE A 243 -18.24 0.87 14.42
CA ILE A 243 -17.33 2.02 14.38
C ILE A 243 -16.41 2.01 15.60
N GLU A 244 -16.95 1.83 16.81
CA GLU A 244 -16.15 1.83 18.04
C GLU A 244 -15.19 0.62 18.12
N ARG A 245 -15.61 -0.56 17.63
CA ARG A 245 -14.70 -1.71 17.51
C ARG A 245 -13.57 -1.43 16.53
N ALA A 246 -13.86 -0.86 15.36
CA ALA A 246 -12.85 -0.51 14.38
C ALA A 246 -11.86 0.54 14.91
N LYS A 247 -12.36 1.60 15.55
CA LYS A 247 -11.51 2.61 16.23
C LYS A 247 -10.61 1.97 17.28
N GLY A 248 -11.19 1.08 18.10
CA GLY A 248 -10.45 0.32 19.12
C GLY A 248 -9.34 -0.54 18.51
N ALA A 249 -9.61 -1.25 17.43
CA ALA A 249 -8.62 -2.08 16.74
C ALA A 249 -7.49 -1.25 16.12
N VAL A 250 -7.81 -0.16 15.43
CA VAL A 250 -6.82 0.74 14.81
C VAL A 250 -5.94 1.38 15.89
N ARG A 251 -6.53 1.90 16.96
CA ARG A 251 -5.79 2.50 18.08
C ARG A 251 -4.92 1.47 18.79
N GLY A 252 -5.45 0.28 19.06
CA GLY A 252 -4.70 -0.80 19.71
C GLY A 252 -3.48 -1.20 18.90
N SER A 253 -3.63 -1.42 17.59
CA SER A 253 -2.51 -1.72 16.69
C SER A 253 -1.45 -0.62 16.68
N LEU A 254 -1.87 0.64 16.64
CA LEU A 254 -0.95 1.78 16.70
C LEU A 254 -0.19 1.86 18.03
N VAL A 255 -0.86 1.65 19.15
CA VAL A 255 -0.22 1.67 20.49
C VAL A 255 0.79 0.54 20.61
N LEU A 256 0.41 -0.68 20.23
CA LEU A 256 1.31 -1.84 20.26
C LEU A 256 2.55 -1.62 19.36
N SER A 257 2.38 -0.97 18.19
CA SER A 257 3.51 -0.65 17.32
C SER A 257 4.55 0.27 17.95
N GLN A 258 4.19 1.01 19.02
CA GLN A 258 5.15 1.87 19.73
C GLN A 258 6.09 1.12 20.68
N GLU A 259 5.82 -0.13 20.99
CA GLU A 259 6.72 -0.97 21.79
C GLU A 259 7.94 -1.42 20.97
N ASP A 260 7.80 -1.50 19.63
CA ASP A 260 8.89 -1.85 18.74
C ASP A 260 9.67 -0.63 18.25
N SER A 261 10.98 -0.63 18.46
CA SER A 261 11.87 0.47 18.04
C SER A 261 11.97 0.60 16.52
N GLY A 262 11.87 -0.51 15.76
CA GLY A 262 11.86 -0.51 14.30
C GLY A 262 10.62 0.18 13.75
N SER A 263 9.45 -0.12 14.31
CA SER A 263 8.17 0.52 13.97
C SER A 263 8.18 2.03 14.28
N ARG A 264 8.75 2.42 15.42
CA ARG A 264 8.93 3.84 15.77
C ARG A 264 9.84 4.57 14.78
N MET A 265 10.99 3.99 14.47
CA MET A 265 11.95 4.52 13.51
C MET A 265 11.30 4.69 12.13
N SER A 266 10.64 3.64 11.63
CA SER A 266 9.97 3.64 10.33
C SER A 266 8.86 4.69 10.26
N ARG A 267 8.07 4.86 11.33
CA ARG A 267 7.02 5.88 11.40
C ARG A 267 7.60 7.29 11.30
N ILE A 268 8.66 7.59 12.07
CA ILE A 268 9.32 8.90 12.08
C ILE A 268 9.88 9.22 10.69
N GLY A 269 10.69 8.32 10.13
CA GLY A 269 11.30 8.51 8.82
C GLY A 269 10.26 8.62 7.69
N LYS A 270 9.24 7.75 7.71
CA LYS A 270 8.16 7.80 6.72
C LYS A 270 7.34 9.09 6.81
N ASN A 271 7.02 9.55 8.02
CA ASN A 271 6.27 10.80 8.20
C ASN A 271 7.05 12.00 7.66
N GLU A 272 8.35 12.07 7.94
CA GLU A 272 9.21 13.14 7.42
C GLU A 272 9.25 13.12 5.89
N ILE A 273 9.54 11.97 5.28
CA ILE A 273 9.61 11.82 3.81
C ILE A 273 8.27 12.15 3.14
N VAL A 274 7.16 11.76 3.77
CA VAL A 274 5.84 11.74 3.14
C VAL A 274 5.06 13.03 3.38
N TYR A 275 5.15 13.59 4.60
CA TYR A 275 4.37 14.74 5.03
C TYR A 275 5.25 15.98 5.27
N GLY A 276 6.58 15.84 5.27
CA GLY A 276 7.51 16.91 5.65
C GLY A 276 7.42 17.30 7.14
N GLN A 277 6.75 16.47 7.94
CA GLN A 277 6.62 16.68 9.38
C GLN A 277 6.29 15.36 10.10
N VAL A 278 6.79 15.21 11.31
CA VAL A 278 6.45 14.09 12.18
C VAL A 278 5.23 14.47 13.01
N MET A 279 4.08 13.85 12.70
CA MET A 279 2.88 14.01 13.52
C MET A 279 3.10 13.42 14.91
N ASP A 280 2.65 14.14 15.94
CA ASP A 280 2.62 13.63 17.30
C ASP A 280 1.72 12.39 17.38
N PHE A 281 2.18 11.40 18.15
CA PHE A 281 1.45 10.14 18.27
C PHE A 281 0.08 10.31 18.93
N ASP A 282 0.00 11.17 19.95
CA ASP A 282 -1.25 11.47 20.64
C ASP A 282 -2.25 12.19 19.72
N ASP A 283 -1.76 13.01 18.80
CA ASP A 283 -2.63 13.70 17.85
C ASP A 283 -3.20 12.74 16.80
N ILE A 284 -2.44 11.72 16.39
CA ILE A 284 -2.96 10.62 15.55
C ILE A 284 -4.07 9.86 16.30
N LEU A 285 -3.84 9.51 17.56
CA LEU A 285 -4.84 8.81 18.38
C LEU A 285 -6.10 9.67 18.60
N LYS A 286 -5.94 10.99 18.82
CA LYS A 286 -7.06 11.93 18.92
C LYS A 286 -7.83 12.02 17.60
N ALA A 287 -7.15 12.11 16.47
CA ALA A 287 -7.78 12.17 15.15
C ALA A 287 -8.65 10.93 14.89
N ILE A 288 -8.14 9.72 15.18
CA ILE A 288 -8.91 8.48 15.07
C ILE A 288 -10.11 8.49 16.03
N SER A 289 -9.91 8.96 17.28
CA SER A 289 -10.96 8.99 18.29
C SER A 289 -12.10 9.96 17.92
N ARG A 290 -11.80 11.05 17.24
CA ARG A 290 -12.77 12.07 16.78
C ARG A 290 -13.63 11.61 15.61
N VAL A 291 -13.22 10.56 14.87
CA VAL A 291 -14.04 10.03 13.77
C VAL A 291 -15.44 9.71 14.27
N SER A 292 -16.43 10.36 13.71
CA SER A 292 -17.85 10.23 14.06
C SER A 292 -18.61 9.29 13.12
N ALA A 293 -19.80 8.90 13.50
CA ALA A 293 -20.72 8.16 12.61
C ALA A 293 -21.10 8.98 11.37
N THR A 294 -21.15 10.31 11.51
CA THR A 294 -21.41 11.21 10.38
C THR A 294 -20.24 11.17 9.39
N ASP A 295 -19.00 11.26 9.85
CA ASP A 295 -17.81 11.17 8.97
C ASP A 295 -17.77 9.84 8.23
N ILE A 296 -18.10 8.74 8.91
CA ILE A 296 -18.16 7.41 8.27
C ILE A 296 -19.28 7.35 7.22
N ARG A 297 -20.46 7.91 7.51
CA ARG A 297 -21.58 7.94 6.55
C ARG A 297 -21.25 8.79 5.33
N GLU A 298 -20.65 9.95 5.51
CA GLU A 298 -20.27 10.85 4.42
C GLU A 298 -19.22 10.17 3.50
N ILE A 299 -18.18 9.59 4.08
CA ILE A 299 -17.13 8.94 3.30
C ILE A 299 -17.63 7.66 2.63
N ALA A 300 -18.51 6.89 3.27
CA ALA A 300 -19.15 5.73 2.68
C ALA A 300 -20.04 6.12 1.50
N GLY A 301 -20.91 7.12 1.67
CA GLY A 301 -21.81 7.63 0.63
C GLY A 301 -21.08 8.24 -0.57
N GLU A 302 -19.88 8.81 -0.36
CA GLU A 302 -19.07 9.37 -1.46
C GLU A 302 -18.26 8.30 -2.21
N PHE A 303 -17.61 7.37 -1.47
CA PHE A 303 -16.62 6.49 -2.06
C PHE A 303 -17.15 5.09 -2.40
N LEU A 304 -18.04 4.51 -1.59
CA LEU A 304 -18.55 3.15 -1.86
C LEU A 304 -19.51 3.04 -3.04
N VAL A 305 -20.01 4.17 -3.53
CA VAL A 305 -20.89 4.25 -4.72
C VAL A 305 -20.10 4.46 -6.02
N LYS A 306 -18.78 4.70 -5.94
CA LYS A 306 -17.94 4.88 -7.12
C LYS A 306 -17.81 3.57 -7.89
N THR A 307 -17.63 3.69 -9.21
CA THR A 307 -17.45 2.54 -10.09
C THR A 307 -16.22 1.73 -9.64
N PRO A 308 -16.38 0.45 -9.29
CA PRO A 308 -15.28 -0.39 -8.87
C PRO A 308 -14.50 -0.94 -10.06
N THR A 309 -13.25 -1.31 -9.81
CA THR A 309 -12.44 -2.18 -10.65
C THR A 309 -12.27 -3.52 -9.92
N LEU A 310 -12.45 -4.62 -10.63
CA LEU A 310 -12.28 -5.97 -10.12
C LEU A 310 -11.12 -6.64 -10.82
N ALA A 311 -10.07 -7.01 -10.09
CA ALA A 311 -9.03 -7.88 -10.59
C ALA A 311 -9.29 -9.32 -10.13
N LEU A 312 -9.03 -10.28 -11.03
CA LEU A 312 -9.28 -11.70 -10.81
C LEU A 312 -8.10 -12.54 -11.32
N VAL A 313 -7.57 -13.39 -10.46
CA VAL A 313 -6.60 -14.42 -10.84
C VAL A 313 -7.20 -15.77 -10.50
N GLY A 314 -7.34 -16.63 -11.52
CA GLY A 314 -7.95 -17.94 -11.33
C GLY A 314 -8.31 -18.64 -12.63
N PRO A 315 -9.01 -19.79 -12.60
CA PRO A 315 -9.30 -20.60 -13.78
C PRO A 315 -10.50 -20.07 -14.60
N PHE A 316 -10.58 -18.76 -14.79
CA PHE A 316 -11.66 -18.12 -15.54
C PHE A 316 -11.23 -17.83 -16.97
N LYS A 317 -12.10 -18.10 -17.95
CA LYS A 317 -11.81 -17.92 -19.38
C LYS A 317 -12.32 -16.59 -19.95
N ASN A 318 -13.28 -15.95 -19.28
CA ASN A 318 -13.82 -14.64 -19.69
C ASN A 318 -14.38 -13.87 -18.50
N GLU A 319 -14.49 -12.58 -18.64
CA GLU A 319 -14.90 -11.59 -17.65
C GLU A 319 -16.41 -11.29 -17.63
N SER A 320 -17.14 -11.69 -18.68
CA SER A 320 -18.51 -11.23 -18.92
C SER A 320 -19.52 -11.50 -17.78
N LYS A 321 -19.28 -12.55 -16.98
CA LYS A 321 -20.14 -12.83 -15.81
C LYS A 321 -19.86 -11.83 -14.67
N PHE A 322 -18.61 -11.45 -14.49
CA PHE A 322 -18.21 -10.50 -13.47
C PHE A 322 -18.63 -9.08 -13.84
N GLU A 323 -18.48 -8.69 -15.10
CA GLU A 323 -18.97 -7.40 -15.62
C GLU A 323 -20.49 -7.23 -15.36
N LYS A 324 -21.28 -8.28 -15.60
CA LYS A 324 -22.72 -8.27 -15.31
C LYS A 324 -23.04 -8.07 -13.83
N VAL A 325 -22.19 -8.57 -12.93
CA VAL A 325 -22.37 -8.37 -11.48
C VAL A 325 -22.00 -6.95 -11.08
N LEU A 326 -20.94 -6.39 -11.67
CA LEU A 326 -20.54 -5.01 -11.38
C LEU A 326 -21.51 -3.97 -11.95
N ALA A 327 -22.21 -4.27 -13.05
CA ALA A 327 -23.16 -3.37 -13.72
C ALA A 327 -24.54 -3.29 -13.05
N ARG A 328 -24.85 -4.18 -12.10
CA ARG A 328 -26.09 -4.17 -11.31
C ARG A 328 -26.01 -3.22 -10.12
#